data_41350eb785975ada2cf19d5dfbb08ede
#
_entry.id   41350eb785975ada2cf19d5dfbb08ede
#
_cell.length_a   1.000
_cell.length_b   1.000
_cell.length_c   1.000
_cell.angle_alpha   90.00
_cell.angle_beta   90.00
_cell.angle_gamma   90.00
#
_symmetry.space_group_name_H-M   'P 1'
#
loop_
_entity.id
_entity.type
_entity.pdbx_description
1 polymer ?
#
loop_
_entity_poly.entity_id
_entity_poly.type
_entity_poly.pdbx_seq_one_letter_code
_entity_poly.pdbx_strand_id
1 'polypeptide(L)'
;TIFAFVTCLLVIGVIFVFYQHKKADKAESGNMPSATELQKLTEKDLEMGYPETPTEVVKFFARINQYIYNTGGLDDETFDKLLNQLRVLYSKSLLDQNTFDEQKENFIAEVQEFQKKKRKIANYTVDKESSLKYLDYDGQKCAYIQISFFLSENGNYSKVFQDYILVKEEKRWKILAFKKNVSPNKEKSES
;
A
#
# COMPACT_ATOMS: atom_id res chain seq x y z
N THR A 1 -6.49 -28.02 -1.21
CA THR A 1 -5.16 -27.43 -0.95
C THR A 1 -5.39 -26.09 -0.31
N ILE A 2 -5.07 -26.00 0.96
CA ILE A 2 -5.39 -24.86 1.84
C ILE A 2 -4.43 -23.74 1.52
N PHE A 3 -4.90 -22.70 0.84
CA PHE A 3 -4.22 -21.42 0.85
C PHE A 3 -4.50 -20.75 2.19
N ALA A 4 -3.51 -20.75 3.06
CA ALA A 4 -3.52 -19.92 4.24
C ALA A 4 -3.42 -18.46 3.79
N PHE A 5 -4.55 -17.79 3.69
CA PHE A 5 -4.60 -16.36 3.47
C PHE A 5 -4.14 -15.68 4.74
N VAL A 6 -2.98 -15.09 4.61
CA VAL A 6 -2.46 -14.20 5.65
C VAL A 6 -3.42 -13.02 5.74
N THR A 7 -4.13 -12.96 6.84
CA THR A 7 -4.86 -11.78 7.26
C THR A 7 -4.01 -10.55 7.00
N CYS A 8 -4.62 -9.57 6.36
CA CYS A 8 -4.02 -8.31 5.95
C CYS A 8 -3.67 -7.46 7.18
N LEU A 9 -2.68 -7.91 7.91
CA LEU A 9 -1.96 -7.09 8.85
C LEU A 9 -0.75 -6.55 8.12
N LEU A 10 -0.75 -5.27 7.83
CA LEU A 10 0.46 -4.53 7.52
C LEU A 10 1.37 -4.54 8.77
N VAL A 11 1.76 -5.72 9.23
CA VAL A 11 2.82 -5.81 10.22
C VAL A 11 4.10 -5.38 9.53
N ILE A 12 4.35 -4.07 9.57
CA ILE A 12 5.68 -3.51 9.28
C ILE A 12 6.59 -3.94 10.43
N GLY A 13 6.81 -5.23 10.56
CA GLY A 13 7.88 -5.79 11.35
C GLY A 13 9.19 -5.44 10.65
N VAL A 14 9.84 -4.38 11.10
CA VAL A 14 11.12 -3.94 10.61
C VAL A 14 12.18 -4.91 11.10
N ILE A 15 12.69 -5.72 10.18
CA ILE A 15 14.06 -6.22 10.34
C ILE A 15 14.93 -5.10 9.76
N PHE A 16 15.56 -4.34 10.65
CA PHE A 16 16.57 -3.36 10.31
C PHE A 16 17.75 -4.08 9.68
N VAL A 17 17.88 -3.99 8.38
CA VAL A 17 19.18 -4.17 7.73
C VAL A 17 19.76 -2.77 7.59
N PHE A 18 20.68 -2.44 8.49
CA PHE A 18 21.48 -1.23 8.40
C PHE A 18 22.30 -1.25 7.11
N TYR A 19 21.87 -0.52 6.10
CA TYR A 19 22.76 -0.09 5.04
C TYR A 19 23.25 1.32 5.39
N GLN A 20 24.49 1.40 5.83
CA GLN A 20 25.21 2.67 5.87
C GLN A 20 25.46 3.11 4.43
N HIS A 21 24.65 3.99 3.90
CA HIS A 21 25.02 4.78 2.74
C HIS A 21 25.41 6.19 3.18
N LYS A 22 26.66 6.51 2.89
CA LYS A 22 27.24 7.86 2.94
C LYS A 22 26.34 8.86 2.22
N LYS A 23 26.21 10.04 2.88
CA LYS A 23 25.76 11.33 2.35
C LYS A 23 25.14 11.26 0.95
N ALA A 24 23.85 11.20 0.90
CA ALA A 24 23.07 11.68 -0.24
C ALA A 24 22.50 13.06 0.12
N ASP A 25 22.54 13.93 -0.85
CA ASP A 25 22.11 15.32 -0.79
C ASP A 25 20.72 15.48 -0.15
N LYS A 26 20.50 16.65 0.45
CA LYS A 26 19.25 17.09 1.06
C LYS A 26 18.03 16.57 0.28
N ALA A 27 17.42 15.49 0.78
CA ALA A 27 16.07 15.15 0.40
C ALA A 27 15.17 16.27 0.94
N GLU A 28 14.48 16.94 0.04
CA GLU A 28 13.45 17.92 0.39
C GLU A 28 12.51 17.31 1.43
N SER A 29 12.28 18.07 2.48
CA SER A 29 11.30 17.82 3.51
C SER A 29 10.01 17.28 2.88
N GLY A 30 9.71 16.00 3.14
CA GLY A 30 8.52 15.36 2.61
C GLY A 30 7.29 16.24 2.86
N ASN A 31 6.62 16.63 1.79
CA ASN A 31 5.41 17.44 1.86
C ASN A 31 4.40 16.74 2.76
N MET A 32 4.10 17.33 3.91
CA MET A 32 2.96 16.90 4.71
C MET A 32 1.70 17.02 3.84
N PRO A 33 0.85 15.99 3.83
CA PRO A 33 -0.38 16.04 3.04
C PRO A 33 -1.20 17.29 3.38
N SER A 34 -1.60 18.02 2.37
CA SER A 34 -2.40 19.24 2.53
C SER A 34 -3.90 18.92 2.62
N ALA A 35 -4.71 19.87 3.11
CA ALA A 35 -6.17 19.74 3.08
C ALA A 35 -6.70 19.45 1.67
N THR A 36 -6.08 20.03 0.65
CA THR A 36 -6.40 19.75 -0.77
C THR A 36 -6.14 18.30 -1.15
N GLU A 37 -5.12 17.66 -0.58
CA GLU A 37 -4.87 16.22 -0.82
C GLU A 37 -5.93 15.36 -0.15
N LEU A 38 -6.35 15.70 1.08
CA LEU A 38 -7.45 15.01 1.73
C LEU A 38 -8.72 15.00 0.86
N GLN A 39 -9.11 16.17 0.36
CA GLN A 39 -10.28 16.28 -0.52
C GLN A 39 -10.15 15.38 -1.76
N LYS A 40 -9.01 15.41 -2.43
CA LYS A 40 -8.75 14.54 -3.60
C LYS A 40 -8.84 13.06 -3.29
N LEU A 41 -8.57 12.65 -2.05
CA LEU A 41 -8.62 11.26 -1.65
C LEU A 41 -10.02 10.85 -1.19
N THR A 42 -10.73 11.69 -0.43
CA THR A 42 -12.04 11.36 0.14
C THR A 42 -13.21 11.60 -0.82
N GLU A 43 -13.09 12.59 -1.72
CA GLU A 43 -14.16 13.01 -2.62
C GLU A 43 -14.00 12.44 -4.05
N LYS A 44 -12.95 11.60 -4.28
CA LYS A 44 -12.79 10.95 -5.58
C LYS A 44 -13.97 10.01 -5.84
N ASP A 45 -14.72 10.33 -6.91
CA ASP A 45 -15.77 9.45 -7.40
C ASP A 45 -15.13 8.23 -8.10
N LEU A 46 -15.11 7.09 -7.40
CA LEU A 46 -14.60 5.83 -7.93
C LEU A 46 -15.65 5.05 -8.75
N GLU A 47 -16.89 5.52 -8.84
CA GLU A 47 -17.84 4.94 -9.78
C GLU A 47 -17.59 5.48 -11.20
N MET A 48 -17.42 6.78 -11.33
CA MET A 48 -17.20 7.45 -12.60
C MET A 48 -15.72 7.53 -13.02
N GLY A 49 -14.82 7.68 -12.06
CA GLY A 49 -13.38 7.88 -12.27
C GLY A 49 -12.51 6.79 -11.65
N TYR A 50 -12.90 5.52 -11.81
CA TYR A 50 -12.09 4.38 -11.33
C TYR A 50 -10.75 4.32 -12.08
N PRO A 51 -9.62 4.00 -11.39
CA PRO A 51 -8.32 3.83 -12.04
C PRO A 51 -8.36 2.72 -13.11
N GLU A 52 -7.88 3.03 -14.31
CA GLU A 52 -8.03 2.14 -15.48
C GLU A 52 -7.01 1.00 -15.50
N THR A 53 -5.82 1.22 -14.92
CA THR A 53 -4.71 0.27 -14.94
C THR A 53 -4.35 -0.24 -13.54
N PRO A 54 -3.73 -1.43 -13.43
CA PRO A 54 -3.22 -1.93 -12.16
C PRO A 54 -2.28 -0.95 -11.46
N THR A 55 -1.41 -0.29 -12.23
CA THR A 55 -0.46 0.71 -11.71
C THR A 55 -1.21 1.90 -11.07
N GLU A 56 -2.28 2.39 -11.70
CA GLU A 56 -3.08 3.50 -11.16
C GLU A 56 -3.85 3.09 -9.91
N VAL A 57 -4.40 1.86 -9.87
CA VAL A 57 -5.06 1.32 -8.67
C VAL A 57 -4.08 1.31 -7.50
N VAL A 58 -2.88 0.75 -7.68
CA VAL A 58 -1.88 0.66 -6.61
C VAL A 58 -1.33 2.04 -6.23
N LYS A 59 -1.20 2.96 -7.19
CA LYS A 59 -0.84 4.37 -6.89
C LYS A 59 -1.87 5.06 -6.02
N PHE A 60 -3.14 4.91 -6.34
CA PHE A 60 -4.20 5.53 -5.55
C PHE A 60 -4.28 4.91 -4.14
N PHE A 61 -4.16 3.58 -4.06
CA PHE A 61 -4.03 2.87 -2.79
C PHE A 61 -2.85 3.39 -1.95
N ALA A 62 -1.67 3.54 -2.55
CA ALA A 62 -0.47 4.04 -1.88
C ALA A 62 -0.62 5.47 -1.38
N ARG A 63 -1.28 6.36 -2.15
CA ARG A 63 -1.54 7.74 -1.74
C ARG A 63 -2.42 7.81 -0.49
N ILE A 64 -3.49 7.01 -0.43
CA ILE A 64 -4.36 6.96 0.75
C ILE A 64 -3.57 6.46 1.95
N ASN A 65 -2.81 5.38 1.81
CA ASN A 65 -1.98 4.86 2.89
C ASN A 65 -0.95 5.90 3.36
N GLN A 66 -0.23 6.54 2.42
CA GLN A 66 0.73 7.59 2.78
C GLN A 66 0.06 8.72 3.57
N TYR A 67 -1.16 9.11 3.18
CA TYR A 67 -1.91 10.13 3.89
C TYR A 67 -2.24 9.69 5.32
N ILE A 68 -2.84 8.51 5.50
CA ILE A 68 -3.25 7.99 6.80
C ILE A 68 -2.05 7.82 7.73
N TYR A 69 -0.97 7.18 7.27
CA TYR A 69 0.22 6.93 8.09
C TYR A 69 0.97 8.20 8.47
N ASN A 70 1.00 9.21 7.58
CA ASN A 70 1.76 10.43 7.83
C ASN A 70 0.99 11.46 8.65
N THR A 71 -0.34 11.50 8.54
CA THR A 71 -1.16 12.48 9.25
C THR A 71 -1.33 12.09 10.72
N GLY A 72 -1.74 10.86 10.98
CA GLY A 72 -2.12 10.34 12.29
C GLY A 72 -3.22 11.13 12.97
N GLY A 73 -3.84 10.53 13.97
CA GLY A 73 -4.87 11.21 14.76
C GLY A 73 -6.02 11.77 13.94
N LEU A 74 -6.35 11.10 12.82
CA LEU A 74 -7.54 11.42 12.02
C LEU A 74 -8.79 11.18 12.87
N ASP A 75 -9.79 12.07 12.73
CA ASP A 75 -11.11 11.79 13.28
C ASP A 75 -11.76 10.58 12.58
N ASP A 76 -12.70 9.96 13.28
CA ASP A 76 -13.35 8.72 12.83
C ASP A 76 -14.03 8.88 11.47
N GLU A 77 -14.69 10.01 11.21
CA GLU A 77 -15.39 10.25 9.96
C GLU A 77 -14.41 10.33 8.78
N THR A 78 -13.32 11.05 8.95
CA THR A 78 -12.26 11.18 7.94
C THR A 78 -11.57 9.84 7.69
N PHE A 79 -11.28 9.09 8.76
CA PHE A 79 -10.68 7.77 8.65
C PHE A 79 -11.61 6.81 7.89
N ASP A 80 -12.89 6.79 8.21
CA ASP A 80 -13.89 5.93 7.57
C ASP A 80 -14.05 6.25 6.08
N LYS A 81 -14.04 7.53 5.70
CA LYS A 81 -14.05 7.94 4.29
C LYS A 81 -12.83 7.40 3.54
N LEU A 82 -11.63 7.54 4.10
CA LEU A 82 -10.40 7.03 3.49
C LEU A 82 -10.38 5.50 3.42
N LEU A 83 -10.83 4.82 4.48
CA LEU A 83 -10.93 3.36 4.50
C LEU A 83 -11.95 2.85 3.47
N ASN A 84 -13.08 3.52 3.32
CA ASN A 84 -14.05 3.17 2.28
C ASN A 84 -13.45 3.31 0.88
N GLN A 85 -12.69 4.36 0.60
CA GLN A 85 -11.98 4.52 -0.68
C GLN A 85 -10.98 3.37 -0.93
N LEU A 86 -10.25 2.92 0.10
CA LEU A 86 -9.37 1.74 0.00
C LEU A 86 -10.18 0.48 -0.32
N ARG A 87 -11.31 0.28 0.37
CA ARG A 87 -12.14 -0.92 0.22
C ARG A 87 -12.79 -1.02 -1.16
N VAL A 88 -13.10 0.10 -1.81
CA VAL A 88 -13.55 0.12 -3.21
C VAL A 88 -12.50 -0.46 -4.16
N LEU A 89 -11.22 -0.39 -3.82
CA LEU A 89 -10.14 -0.97 -4.64
C LEU A 89 -9.96 -2.48 -4.44
N TYR A 90 -10.56 -3.07 -3.42
CA TYR A 90 -10.40 -4.49 -3.08
C TYR A 90 -11.32 -5.39 -3.93
N SER A 91 -10.85 -6.60 -4.19
CA SER A 91 -11.67 -7.66 -4.77
C SER A 91 -12.74 -8.11 -3.78
N LYS A 92 -13.80 -8.69 -4.32
CA LYS A 92 -14.85 -9.29 -3.48
C LYS A 92 -14.26 -10.32 -2.51
N SER A 93 -13.37 -11.18 -2.98
CA SER A 93 -12.71 -12.19 -2.14
C SER A 93 -11.91 -11.59 -0.99
N LEU A 94 -11.24 -10.45 -1.20
CA LEU A 94 -10.51 -9.77 -0.13
C LEU A 94 -11.47 -9.11 0.88
N LEU A 95 -12.57 -8.54 0.40
CA LEU A 95 -13.60 -7.93 1.26
C LEU A 95 -14.33 -8.96 2.12
N ASP A 96 -14.63 -10.13 1.56
CA ASP A 96 -15.33 -11.22 2.27
C ASP A 96 -14.50 -11.77 3.46
N GLN A 97 -13.18 -11.59 3.43
CA GLN A 97 -12.25 -12.04 4.48
C GLN A 97 -11.92 -10.97 5.53
N ASN A 98 -12.33 -9.72 5.28
CA ASN A 98 -11.99 -8.59 6.13
C ASN A 98 -13.22 -7.71 6.31
N THR A 99 -13.86 -7.80 7.46
CA THR A 99 -14.96 -6.90 7.80
C THR A 99 -14.45 -5.46 7.90
N PHE A 100 -15.35 -4.49 7.77
CA PHE A 100 -14.96 -3.08 7.88
C PHE A 100 -14.38 -2.77 9.27
N ASP A 101 -15.06 -3.24 10.31
CA ASP A 101 -14.68 -2.92 11.68
C ASP A 101 -13.35 -3.57 12.08
N GLU A 102 -13.15 -4.84 11.75
CA GLU A 102 -11.86 -5.50 11.99
C GLU A 102 -10.71 -4.84 11.23
N GLN A 103 -10.94 -4.44 9.99
CA GLN A 103 -9.93 -3.74 9.21
C GLN A 103 -9.65 -2.35 9.79
N LYS A 104 -10.69 -1.61 10.22
CA LYS A 104 -10.54 -0.30 10.86
C LYS A 104 -9.71 -0.41 12.13
N GLU A 105 -10.07 -1.33 13.02
CA GLU A 105 -9.39 -1.53 14.30
C GLU A 105 -7.90 -1.86 14.09
N ASN A 106 -7.62 -2.85 13.23
CA ASN A 106 -6.25 -3.26 12.92
C ASN A 106 -5.44 -2.12 12.28
N PHE A 107 -6.03 -1.37 11.37
CA PHE A 107 -5.35 -0.28 10.70
C PHE A 107 -5.03 0.88 11.67
N ILE A 108 -5.96 1.25 12.54
CA ILE A 108 -5.73 2.27 13.58
C ILE A 108 -4.57 1.84 14.49
N ALA A 109 -4.59 0.60 14.97
CA ALA A 109 -3.52 0.07 15.82
C ALA A 109 -2.15 0.13 15.13
N GLU A 110 -2.10 -0.22 13.85
CA GLU A 110 -0.87 -0.16 13.06
C GLU A 110 -0.37 1.27 12.84
N VAL A 111 -1.26 2.21 12.53
CA VAL A 111 -0.92 3.64 12.39
C VAL A 111 -0.37 4.19 13.70
N GLN A 112 -0.97 3.82 14.84
CA GLN A 112 -0.48 4.24 16.15
C GLN A 112 0.94 3.73 16.42
N GLU A 113 1.24 2.46 16.14
CA GLU A 113 2.58 1.90 16.28
C GLU A 113 3.59 2.55 15.32
N PHE A 114 3.15 2.86 14.11
CA PHE A 114 3.97 3.55 13.12
C PHE A 114 4.38 4.95 13.62
N GLN A 115 3.44 5.68 14.17
CA GLN A 115 3.65 7.02 14.68
C GLN A 115 4.45 7.05 15.98
N LYS A 116 4.22 6.09 16.87
CA LYS A 116 4.99 5.92 18.10
C LYS A 116 6.50 5.76 17.81
N LYS A 117 6.82 5.15 16.68
CA LYS A 117 8.20 5.04 16.17
C LYS A 117 8.65 6.29 15.40
N LYS A 118 7.84 7.34 15.32
CA LYS A 118 8.10 8.55 14.54
C LYS A 118 8.44 8.25 13.06
N ARG A 119 7.79 7.22 12.52
CA ARG A 119 7.93 6.85 11.11
C ARG A 119 7.08 7.73 10.23
N LYS A 120 7.54 7.88 8.99
CA LYS A 120 6.78 8.50 7.89
C LYS A 120 7.05 7.76 6.60
N ILE A 121 6.06 7.71 5.73
CA ILE A 121 6.24 7.31 4.35
C ILE A 121 6.71 8.56 3.58
N ALA A 122 8.01 8.70 3.41
CA ALA A 122 8.60 9.86 2.74
C ALA A 122 8.23 9.90 1.25
N ASN A 123 8.26 8.72 0.60
CA ASN A 123 7.92 8.58 -0.82
C ASN A 123 7.57 7.12 -1.13
N TYR A 124 7.02 6.87 -2.32
CA TYR A 124 6.84 5.52 -2.86
C TYR A 124 7.08 5.49 -4.37
N THR A 125 7.41 4.32 -4.88
CA THR A 125 7.55 4.07 -6.32
C THR A 125 6.78 2.80 -6.68
N VAL A 126 5.93 2.89 -7.69
CA VAL A 126 5.16 1.76 -8.22
C VAL A 126 5.77 1.33 -9.55
N ASP A 127 5.80 0.04 -9.82
CA ASP A 127 6.22 -0.50 -11.11
C ASP A 127 5.47 0.16 -12.26
N LYS A 128 6.21 0.37 -13.37
CA LYS A 128 5.61 0.91 -14.59
C LYS A 128 4.69 -0.14 -15.23
N GLU A 129 3.63 0.31 -15.88
CA GLU A 129 2.69 -0.58 -16.59
C GLU A 129 3.41 -1.54 -17.55
N SER A 130 4.45 -1.07 -18.23
CA SER A 130 5.24 -1.87 -19.17
C SER A 130 6.07 -2.99 -18.52
N SER A 131 6.25 -2.98 -17.21
CA SER A 131 6.99 -4.00 -16.46
C SER A 131 6.10 -5.00 -15.73
N LEU A 132 4.78 -4.83 -15.79
CA LEU A 132 3.84 -5.70 -15.11
C LEU A 132 3.83 -7.11 -15.73
N LYS A 133 3.65 -8.10 -14.85
CA LYS A 133 3.41 -9.47 -15.26
C LYS A 133 1.91 -9.74 -15.22
N TYR A 134 1.35 -10.11 -16.36
CA TYR A 134 -0.04 -10.53 -16.48
C TYR A 134 -0.10 -12.07 -16.54
N LEU A 135 -1.04 -12.63 -15.80
CA LEU A 135 -1.26 -14.06 -15.70
C LEU A 135 -2.76 -14.33 -15.81
N ASP A 136 -3.11 -15.44 -16.44
CA ASP A 136 -4.47 -15.99 -16.32
C ASP A 136 -4.45 -17.06 -15.22
N TYR A 137 -5.24 -16.84 -14.20
CA TYR A 137 -5.39 -17.79 -13.11
C TYR A 137 -6.87 -18.15 -12.95
N ASP A 138 -7.19 -19.42 -13.14
CA ASP A 138 -8.56 -19.96 -13.07
C ASP A 138 -9.57 -19.17 -13.93
N GLY A 139 -9.16 -18.81 -15.16
CA GLY A 139 -9.98 -18.03 -16.09
C GLY A 139 -10.09 -16.54 -15.77
N GLN A 140 -9.41 -16.06 -14.74
CA GLN A 140 -9.38 -14.65 -14.39
C GLN A 140 -8.05 -14.01 -14.76
N LYS A 141 -8.13 -12.81 -15.36
CA LYS A 141 -6.92 -12.02 -15.62
C LYS A 141 -6.39 -11.42 -14.33
N CYS A 142 -5.14 -11.75 -14.03
CA CYS A 142 -4.41 -11.22 -12.88
C CYS A 142 -3.23 -10.36 -13.34
N ALA A 143 -2.87 -9.36 -12.53
CA ALA A 143 -1.68 -8.54 -12.70
C ALA A 143 -0.84 -8.61 -11.43
N TYR A 144 0.47 -8.83 -11.58
CA TYR A 144 1.43 -8.74 -10.50
C TYR A 144 2.20 -7.43 -10.59
N ILE A 145 2.22 -6.69 -9.48
CA ILE A 145 2.86 -5.37 -9.39
C ILE A 145 3.59 -5.20 -8.06
N GLN A 146 4.74 -4.57 -8.09
CA GLN A 146 5.51 -4.25 -6.90
C GLN A 146 5.50 -2.75 -6.62
N ILE A 147 5.42 -2.41 -5.35
CA ILE A 147 5.64 -1.06 -4.85
C ILE A 147 6.82 -1.05 -3.88
N SER A 148 7.59 0.02 -3.88
CA SER A 148 8.56 0.29 -2.85
C SER A 148 8.21 1.57 -2.10
N PHE A 149 8.16 1.47 -0.77
CA PHE A 149 7.99 2.61 0.12
C PHE A 149 9.34 3.03 0.70
N PHE A 150 9.60 4.34 0.68
CA PHE A 150 10.72 4.94 1.38
C PHE A 150 10.23 5.45 2.73
N LEU A 151 10.71 4.83 3.78
CA LEU A 151 10.34 5.16 5.15
C LEU A 151 11.45 6.01 5.78
N SER A 152 11.06 7.04 6.54
CA SER A 152 11.96 7.75 7.42
C SER A 152 11.60 7.45 8.88
N GLU A 153 12.59 7.23 9.73
CA GLU A 153 12.45 7.00 11.16
C GLU A 153 13.64 7.61 11.90
N ASN A 154 13.40 8.64 12.70
CA ASN A 154 14.45 9.33 13.48
C ASN A 154 15.68 9.75 12.64
N GLY A 155 15.45 10.26 11.42
CA GLY A 155 16.50 10.67 10.50
C GLY A 155 17.17 9.55 9.70
N ASN A 156 16.81 8.29 9.97
CA ASN A 156 17.24 7.15 9.18
C ASN A 156 16.21 6.84 8.08
N TYR A 157 16.71 6.31 6.96
CA TYR A 157 15.87 5.95 5.83
C TYR A 157 15.97 4.46 5.54
N SER A 158 14.84 3.86 5.23
CA SER A 158 14.76 2.46 4.80
C SER A 158 13.82 2.31 3.62
N LYS A 159 14.02 1.25 2.83
CA LYS A 159 13.18 0.92 1.69
C LYS A 159 12.50 -0.42 1.96
N VAL A 160 11.19 -0.44 1.80
CA VAL A 160 10.35 -1.63 1.99
C VAL A 160 9.63 -1.92 0.69
N PHE A 161 9.59 -3.19 0.30
CA PHE A 161 8.88 -3.64 -0.90
C PHE A 161 7.61 -4.38 -0.51
N GLN A 162 6.57 -4.16 -1.29
CA GLN A 162 5.32 -4.91 -1.21
C GLN A 162 4.92 -5.39 -2.61
N ASP A 163 4.49 -6.62 -2.68
CA ASP A 163 3.98 -7.25 -3.89
C ASP A 163 2.46 -7.28 -3.84
N TYR A 164 1.82 -6.91 -4.92
CA TYR A 164 0.38 -6.91 -5.08
C TYR A 164 -0.03 -7.85 -6.21
N ILE A 165 -1.12 -8.56 -5.99
CA ILE A 165 -1.84 -9.30 -7.02
C ILE A 165 -3.18 -8.61 -7.21
N LEU A 166 -3.45 -8.18 -8.44
CA LEU A 166 -4.74 -7.63 -8.81
C LEU A 166 -5.46 -8.62 -9.72
N VAL A 167 -6.78 -8.64 -9.59
CA VAL A 167 -7.68 -9.44 -10.43
C VAL A 167 -8.63 -8.49 -11.17
N LYS A 168 -9.05 -8.89 -12.38
CA LYS A 168 -10.01 -8.11 -13.15
C LYS A 168 -11.43 -8.58 -12.84
N GLU A 169 -12.17 -7.81 -12.05
CA GLU A 169 -13.58 -8.01 -11.72
C GLU A 169 -14.43 -6.93 -12.40
N GLU A 170 -15.49 -7.30 -13.11
CA GLU A 170 -16.43 -6.35 -13.77
C GLU A 170 -15.71 -5.25 -14.56
N LYS A 171 -14.68 -5.62 -15.32
CA LYS A 171 -13.82 -4.72 -16.10
C LYS A 171 -12.90 -3.80 -15.29
N ARG A 172 -12.95 -3.83 -13.95
CA ARG A 172 -12.10 -3.04 -13.04
C ARG A 172 -11.00 -3.90 -12.45
N TRP A 173 -9.80 -3.33 -12.31
CA TRP A 173 -8.70 -3.97 -11.59
C TRP A 173 -8.90 -3.82 -10.09
N LYS A 174 -8.94 -4.93 -9.35
CA LYS A 174 -9.16 -5.00 -7.91
C LYS A 174 -7.98 -5.66 -7.22
N ILE A 175 -7.59 -5.16 -6.06
CA ILE A 175 -6.55 -5.78 -5.24
C ILE A 175 -7.10 -7.07 -4.64
N LEU A 176 -6.52 -8.20 -5.04
CA LEU A 176 -6.87 -9.53 -4.56
C LEU A 176 -6.07 -9.91 -3.32
N ALA A 177 -4.78 -9.60 -3.33
CA ALA A 177 -3.87 -9.90 -2.23
C ALA A 177 -2.64 -8.99 -2.30
N PHE A 178 -1.98 -8.82 -1.16
CA PHE A 178 -0.67 -8.19 -1.09
C PHE A 178 0.15 -8.77 0.05
N LYS A 179 1.46 -8.75 -0.11
CA LYS A 179 2.40 -9.21 0.90
C LYS A 179 3.63 -8.32 0.94
N LYS A 180 4.24 -8.20 2.11
CA LYS A 180 5.56 -7.60 2.24
C LYS A 180 6.60 -8.52 1.61
N ASN A 181 7.46 -7.94 0.77
CA ASN A 181 8.62 -8.65 0.24
C ASN A 181 9.86 -8.25 1.05
N VAL A 182 10.51 -9.22 1.68
CA VAL A 182 11.59 -8.97 2.63
C VAL A 182 12.93 -8.72 1.93
N SER A 183 13.07 -9.08 0.65
CA SER A 183 14.27 -8.74 -0.14
C SER A 183 14.13 -9.10 -1.63
N PRO A 184 14.38 -8.19 -2.56
CA PRO A 184 14.47 -8.55 -3.98
C PRO A 184 15.81 -9.19 -4.38
N ASN A 185 16.75 -9.36 -3.45
CA ASN A 185 18.14 -9.72 -3.76
C ASN A 185 18.57 -11.14 -3.38
N LYS A 186 17.67 -12.06 -3.00
CA LYS A 186 18.07 -13.44 -2.64
C LYS A 186 17.87 -14.50 -3.73
N GLU A 187 17.26 -14.18 -4.87
CA GLU A 187 17.02 -15.19 -5.91
C GLU A 187 18.10 -15.26 -7.02
N LYS A 188 19.22 -14.54 -6.90
CA LYS A 188 20.31 -14.55 -7.89
C LYS A 188 21.62 -15.23 -7.48
N SER A 189 21.66 -15.96 -6.38
CA SER A 189 22.88 -16.60 -5.91
C SER A 189 22.84 -18.14 -5.79
N GLU A 190 21.84 -18.81 -6.35
CA GLU A 190 21.83 -20.25 -6.46
C GLU A 190 21.43 -20.66 -7.90
N SER A 191 22.41 -20.64 -8.80
CA SER A 191 22.44 -21.44 -10.03
C SER A 191 23.87 -21.66 -10.48
#